data_2e25f6b51e62196075b835dc2351e622
#
_entry.id   2e25f6b51e62196075b835dc2351e622
#
_cell.length_a   1.000
_cell.length_b   1.000
_cell.length_c   1.000
_cell.angle_alpha   90.00
_cell.angle_beta   90.00
_cell.angle_gamma   90.00
#
_symmetry.space_group_name_H-M   'P 1'
#
loop_
_entity.id
_entity.type
_entity.pdbx_description
1 polymer ?
#
loop_
_entity_poly.entity_id
_entity_poly.type
_entity_poly.pdbx_seq_one_letter_code
_entity_poly.pdbx_strand_id
1 'polypeptide(L)'
;MKLKYKILDNRIGTEFDIPRYQTTGSAGMDLIACCDESITLSPNESTIIPSGISIFIEDNNFAAIVIPRSGLGAKKGLVCGNLLGLIDSDYQGPLSISLWNLSLIHI
;
A
#
# COMPACT_ATOMS: atom_id res chain seq x y z
N MET A 1 12.26 -14.14 9.58
CA MET A 1 10.82 -13.98 9.92
C MET A 1 9.98 -14.36 8.71
N LYS A 2 8.87 -15.02 8.93
CA LYS A 2 7.87 -15.29 7.89
C LYS A 2 6.70 -14.35 8.04
N LEU A 3 6.33 -13.66 6.98
CA LEU A 3 5.13 -12.83 6.93
C LEU A 3 4.00 -13.65 6.29
N LYS A 4 2.91 -13.79 7.03
CA LYS A 4 1.69 -14.45 6.52
C LYS A 4 0.81 -13.40 5.85
N TYR A 5 0.15 -13.78 4.76
CA TYR A 5 -0.81 -12.90 4.10
C TYR A 5 -2.04 -13.69 3.66
N LYS A 6 -3.14 -12.97 3.48
CA LYS A 6 -4.40 -13.50 3.00
C LYS A 6 -4.88 -12.64 1.83
N ILE A 7 -5.26 -13.27 0.75
CA ILE A 7 -5.87 -12.61 -0.40
C ILE A 7 -7.35 -12.37 -0.08
N LEU A 8 -7.77 -11.10 -0.15
CA LEU A 8 -9.15 -10.68 0.10
C LEU A 8 -9.90 -10.38 -1.20
N ASP A 9 -9.18 -10.04 -2.26
CA ASP A 9 -9.72 -9.76 -3.58
C ASP A 9 -9.16 -10.78 -4.57
N ASN A 10 -10.03 -11.51 -5.27
CA ASN A 10 -9.64 -12.60 -6.16
C ASN A 10 -8.87 -12.15 -7.42
N ARG A 11 -8.78 -10.84 -7.68
CA ARG A 11 -7.94 -10.30 -8.75
C ARG A 11 -6.45 -10.34 -8.40
N ILE A 12 -6.11 -10.43 -7.10
CA ILE A 12 -4.73 -10.62 -6.66
C ILE A 12 -4.29 -12.04 -7.06
N GLY A 13 -3.22 -12.12 -7.84
CA GLY A 13 -2.71 -13.37 -8.39
C GLY A 13 -3.29 -13.73 -9.76
N THR A 14 -4.22 -12.94 -10.30
CA THR A 14 -4.77 -13.08 -11.64
C THR A 14 -4.54 -11.81 -12.46
N GLU A 15 -5.38 -10.78 -12.33
CA GLU A 15 -5.21 -9.49 -12.99
C GLU A 15 -4.10 -8.65 -12.35
N PHE A 16 -3.92 -8.75 -11.03
CA PHE A 16 -2.90 -8.06 -10.27
C PHE A 16 -1.89 -9.04 -9.69
N ASP A 17 -0.63 -8.63 -9.66
CA ASP A 17 0.43 -9.44 -9.08
C ASP A 17 0.26 -9.59 -7.56
N ILE A 18 0.63 -10.76 -7.05
CA ILE A 18 0.82 -10.96 -5.61
C ILE A 18 2.00 -10.07 -5.16
N PRO A 19 1.90 -9.39 -4.01
CA PRO A 19 3.02 -8.60 -3.48
C PRO A 19 4.29 -9.42 -3.38
N ARG A 20 5.38 -8.90 -3.94
CA ARG A 20 6.69 -9.56 -3.98
C ARG A 20 7.80 -8.53 -4.01
N TYR A 21 8.99 -8.96 -3.63
CA TYR A 21 10.18 -8.16 -3.87
C TYR A 21 10.48 -8.09 -5.37
N GLN A 22 10.63 -6.90 -5.91
CA GLN A 22 10.88 -6.70 -7.35
C GLN A 22 12.31 -7.07 -7.75
N THR A 23 13.27 -6.91 -6.85
CA THR A 23 14.66 -7.26 -7.04
C THR A 23 15.21 -7.97 -5.81
N THR A 24 16.36 -8.64 -5.94
CA THR A 24 17.05 -9.29 -4.81
C THR A 24 17.42 -8.29 -3.71
N GLY A 25 17.72 -7.05 -4.08
CA GLY A 25 18.09 -6.01 -3.13
C GLY A 25 16.93 -5.16 -2.61
N SER A 26 15.69 -5.48 -2.97
CA SER A 26 14.53 -4.71 -2.52
C SER A 26 14.32 -4.88 -1.03
N ALA A 27 14.18 -3.77 -0.29
CA ALA A 27 13.88 -3.78 1.14
C ALA A 27 12.38 -3.93 1.41
N GLY A 28 11.54 -3.49 0.50
CA GLY A 28 10.09 -3.55 0.62
C GLY A 28 9.41 -4.21 -0.57
N MET A 29 8.14 -4.50 -0.39
CA MET A 29 7.27 -5.04 -1.44
C MET A 29 6.23 -4.01 -1.83
N ASP A 30 5.89 -3.96 -3.12
CA ASP A 30 4.83 -3.08 -3.60
C ASP A 30 3.45 -3.63 -3.23
N LEU A 31 2.58 -2.75 -2.77
CA LEU A 31 1.15 -3.00 -2.68
C LEU A 31 0.48 -2.47 -3.95
N ILE A 32 -0.57 -3.15 -4.36
CA ILE A 32 -1.34 -2.80 -5.55
C ILE A 32 -2.59 -2.02 -5.13
N ALA A 33 -2.93 -0.99 -5.90
CA ALA A 33 -4.21 -0.32 -5.76
C ALA A 33 -5.30 -1.22 -6.35
N CYS A 34 -6.01 -1.94 -5.49
CA CYS A 34 -7.00 -2.94 -5.88
C CYS A 34 -8.37 -2.27 -6.06
N CYS A 35 -8.51 -1.47 -7.11
CA CYS A 35 -9.72 -0.70 -7.40
C CYS A 35 -10.48 -1.30 -8.58
N ASP A 36 -11.82 -1.15 -8.57
CA ASP A 36 -12.67 -1.58 -9.69
C ASP A 36 -12.49 -0.68 -10.91
N GLU A 37 -12.27 0.60 -10.67
CA GLU A 37 -12.11 1.63 -11.70
C GLU A 37 -10.96 2.55 -11.36
N SER A 38 -10.47 3.29 -12.36
CA SER A 38 -9.49 4.35 -12.13
C SER A 38 -10.06 5.43 -11.21
N ILE A 39 -9.23 5.91 -10.31
CA ILE A 39 -9.58 6.98 -9.37
C ILE A 39 -8.75 8.20 -9.70
N THR A 40 -9.39 9.35 -9.81
CA THR A 40 -8.73 10.64 -10.01
C THR A 40 -8.77 11.44 -8.71
N LEU A 41 -7.62 11.91 -8.25
CA LEU A 41 -7.50 12.77 -7.08
C LEU A 41 -7.25 14.20 -7.53
N SER A 42 -8.14 15.10 -7.11
CA SER A 42 -7.94 16.55 -7.26
C SER A 42 -6.80 17.02 -6.37
N PRO A 43 -6.18 18.18 -6.67
CA PRO A 43 -5.19 18.76 -5.77
C PRO A 43 -5.72 18.86 -4.35
N ASN A 44 -4.90 18.49 -3.38
CA ASN A 44 -5.19 18.46 -1.95
C ASN A 44 -6.29 17.47 -1.51
N GLU A 45 -6.78 16.64 -2.41
CA GLU A 45 -7.75 15.58 -2.09
C GLU A 45 -7.04 14.34 -1.57
N SER A 46 -7.67 13.61 -0.65
CA SER A 46 -7.22 12.31 -0.17
C SER A 46 -8.30 11.26 -0.31
N THR A 47 -7.89 10.01 -0.42
CA THR A 47 -8.81 8.87 -0.48
C THR A 47 -8.17 7.64 0.12
N ILE A 48 -8.99 6.64 0.42
CA ILE A 48 -8.51 5.35 0.94
C ILE A 48 -8.61 4.32 -0.18
N ILE A 49 -7.51 3.66 -0.47
CA ILE A 49 -7.39 2.66 -1.54
C ILE A 49 -7.17 1.28 -0.91
N PRO A 50 -8.00 0.28 -1.24
CA PRO A 50 -7.76 -1.07 -0.77
C PRO A 50 -6.57 -1.71 -1.48
N SER A 51 -5.80 -2.51 -0.74
CA SER A 51 -4.70 -3.30 -1.30
C SER A 51 -5.12 -4.71 -1.71
N GLY A 52 -6.32 -5.14 -1.34
CA GLY A 52 -6.84 -6.47 -1.64
C GLY A 52 -6.25 -7.59 -0.79
N ILE A 53 -5.43 -7.28 0.19
CA ILE A 53 -4.80 -8.27 1.08
C ILE A 53 -4.89 -7.84 2.55
N SER A 54 -4.71 -8.83 3.42
CA SER A 54 -4.34 -8.62 4.83
C SER A 54 -3.02 -9.32 5.10
N ILE A 55 -2.32 -8.90 6.14
CA ILE A 55 -1.09 -9.55 6.60
C ILE A 55 -1.19 -9.90 8.06
N PHE A 56 -0.36 -10.85 8.49
CA PHE A 56 -0.20 -11.19 9.90
C PHE A 56 1.28 -11.36 10.20
N ILE A 57 1.84 -10.43 10.96
CA ILE A 57 3.25 -10.44 11.34
C ILE A 57 3.48 -11.46 12.44
N GLU A 58 2.59 -11.48 13.45
CA GLU A 58 2.59 -12.38 14.61
C GLU A 58 3.73 -12.10 15.61
N ASP A 59 4.95 -11.95 15.14
CA ASP A 59 6.13 -11.73 15.98
C ASP A 59 6.16 -10.30 16.52
N ASN A 60 6.03 -10.13 17.83
CA ASN A 60 5.99 -8.82 18.49
C ASN A 60 7.29 -8.02 18.39
N ASN A 61 8.37 -8.63 17.92
CA ASN A 61 9.64 -7.92 17.70
C ASN A 61 9.64 -7.13 16.38
N PHE A 62 8.59 -7.26 15.58
CA PHE A 62 8.49 -6.63 14.27
C PHE A 62 7.20 -5.83 14.13
N ALA A 63 7.26 -4.85 13.27
CA ALA A 63 6.11 -4.11 12.77
C ALA A 63 6.32 -3.87 11.28
N ALA A 64 5.26 -3.58 10.55
CA ALA A 64 5.38 -3.17 9.16
C ALA A 64 5.08 -1.68 9.04
N ILE A 65 5.68 -1.06 8.03
CA ILE A 65 5.37 0.32 7.64
C ILE A 65 4.97 0.36 6.17
N VAL A 66 4.01 1.23 5.88
CA VAL A 66 3.57 1.52 4.52
C VAL A 66 3.97 2.95 4.19
N ILE A 67 4.74 3.09 3.12
CA ILE A 67 5.22 4.37 2.63
C ILE A 67 5.01 4.45 1.12
N PRO A 68 4.90 5.66 0.56
CA PRO A 68 4.86 5.79 -0.90
C PRO A 68 6.22 5.46 -1.50
N ARG A 69 6.22 5.01 -2.75
CA ARG A 69 7.48 4.91 -3.50
C ARG A 69 8.06 6.32 -3.67
N SER A 70 9.39 6.42 -3.61
CA SER A 70 10.09 7.70 -3.67
C SER A 70 9.71 8.55 -4.89
N GLY A 71 9.54 7.92 -6.05
CA GLY A 71 9.14 8.63 -7.26
C GLY A 71 7.72 9.20 -7.21
N LEU A 72 6.80 8.54 -6.51
CA LEU A 72 5.43 9.06 -6.35
C LEU A 72 5.42 10.33 -5.48
N GLY A 73 6.08 10.30 -4.34
CA GLY A 73 6.13 11.45 -3.45
C GLY A 73 6.97 12.59 -4.02
N ALA A 74 8.22 12.29 -4.41
CA ALA A 74 9.17 13.31 -4.81
C ALA A 74 8.84 13.96 -6.16
N LYS A 75 8.34 13.20 -7.13
CA LYS A 75 8.11 13.69 -8.49
C LYS A 75 6.66 14.05 -8.77
N LYS A 76 5.72 13.34 -8.18
CA LYS A 76 4.29 13.49 -8.48
C LYS A 76 3.49 14.11 -7.35
N GLY A 77 4.04 14.18 -6.14
CA GLY A 77 3.33 14.70 -4.97
C GLY A 77 2.24 13.80 -4.44
N LEU A 78 2.25 12.52 -4.80
CA LEU A 78 1.32 11.54 -4.24
C LEU A 78 1.97 10.86 -3.03
N VAL A 79 1.39 11.08 -1.87
CA VAL A 79 1.93 10.61 -0.58
C VAL A 79 0.87 9.89 0.23
N CYS A 80 1.29 9.24 1.33
CA CYS A 80 0.33 8.69 2.29
C CYS A 80 -0.28 9.83 3.10
N GLY A 81 -1.62 9.85 3.19
CA GLY A 81 -2.35 10.88 3.92
C GLY A 81 -2.08 10.87 5.42
N ASN A 82 -1.73 9.72 5.96
CA ASN A 82 -1.29 9.55 7.35
C ASN A 82 0.23 9.65 7.51
N LEU A 83 0.94 10.15 6.50
CA LEU A 83 2.38 10.28 6.38
C LEU A 83 3.10 8.93 6.31
N LEU A 84 2.88 8.07 7.28
CA LEU A 84 3.43 6.73 7.38
C LEU A 84 2.37 5.82 7.99
N GLY A 85 2.06 4.71 7.34
CA GLY A 85 1.17 3.70 7.89
C GLY A 85 1.95 2.71 8.75
N LEU A 86 1.64 2.64 10.03
CA LEU A 86 2.22 1.66 10.94
C LEU A 86 1.27 0.48 11.11
N ILE A 87 1.77 -0.73 10.91
CA ILE A 87 1.01 -1.97 11.05
C ILE A 87 1.58 -2.77 12.21
N ASP A 88 0.78 -2.95 13.25
CA ASP A 88 1.15 -3.72 14.43
C ASP A 88 1.24 -5.21 14.12
N SER A 89 2.01 -5.94 14.92
CA SER A 89 2.22 -7.37 14.74
C SER A 89 0.95 -8.20 14.89
N ASP A 90 -0.02 -7.73 15.65
CA ASP A 90 -1.30 -8.42 15.90
C ASP A 90 -2.44 -7.92 14.99
N TYR A 91 -2.20 -6.94 14.13
CA TYR A 91 -3.22 -6.47 13.20
C TYR A 91 -3.39 -7.45 12.05
N GLN A 92 -4.61 -7.94 11.86
CA GLN A 92 -4.98 -8.92 10.83
C GLN A 92 -6.08 -8.43 9.87
N GLY A 93 -6.49 -7.19 10.00
CA GLY A 93 -7.49 -6.58 9.13
C GLY A 93 -6.99 -6.29 7.72
N PRO A 94 -7.87 -5.86 6.81
CA PRO A 94 -7.47 -5.45 5.47
C PRO A 94 -6.47 -4.30 5.51
N LEU A 95 -5.49 -4.34 4.61
CA LEU A 95 -4.59 -3.22 4.39
C LEU A 95 -5.23 -2.24 3.41
N SER A 96 -5.51 -1.04 3.89
CA SER A 96 -6.02 0.07 3.09
C SER A 96 -5.06 1.24 3.19
N ILE A 97 -4.82 1.89 2.07
CA ILE A 97 -3.78 2.92 1.96
C ILE A 97 -4.47 4.27 1.79
N SER A 98 -4.19 5.19 2.69
CA SER A 98 -4.59 6.58 2.54
C SER A 98 -3.63 7.27 1.57
N LEU A 99 -4.15 7.77 0.45
CA LEU A 99 -3.38 8.53 -0.54
C LEU A 99 -3.83 9.98 -0.56
N TRP A 100 -2.87 10.89 -0.65
CA TRP A 100 -3.09 12.32 -0.64
C TRP A 100 -2.33 12.98 -1.78
N ASN A 101 -3.06 13.74 -2.59
CA ASN A 101 -2.47 14.49 -3.70
C ASN A 101 -2.00 15.88 -3.22
N LEU A 102 -0.70 16.01 -3.00
CA LEU A 102 -0.06 17.29 -2.63
C LEU A 102 0.32 18.13 -3.84
N SER A 103 0.13 17.63 -5.06
CA SER A 103 0.48 18.39 -6.26
C SER A 103 -0.58 19.45 -6.58
N LEU A 104 -0.30 20.27 -7.57
CA LEU A 104 -1.22 21.29 -8.08
C LEU A 104 -2.07 20.81 -9.26
N ILE A 105 -1.91 19.54 -9.66
CA ILE A 105 -2.61 18.94 -10.79
C ILE A 105 -3.40 17.70 -10.33
N HIS A 106 -4.33 17.25 -11.14
CA HIS A 106 -5.05 15.99 -10.90
C HIS A 106 -4.13 14.77 -11.10
N ILE A 107 -4.31 13.78 -10.26
CA ILE A 107 -3.61 12.50 -10.34
C ILE A 107 -4.63 11.37 -10.42
#